data_50aa4d83a0c86535586ddadcea9d407c
#
_entry.id   50aa4d83a0c86535586ddadcea9d407c
#
_cell.length_a   1.000
_cell.length_b   1.000
_cell.length_c   1.000
_cell.angle_alpha   90.00
_cell.angle_beta   90.00
_cell.angle_gamma   90.00
#
_symmetry.space_group_name_H-M   'P 1'
#
loop_
_entity.id
_entity.type
_entity.pdbx_description
1 polymer ?
#
loop_
_entity_poly.entity_id
_entity_poly.type
_entity_poly.pdbx_seq_one_letter_code
_entity_poly.pdbx_strand_id
1 'polypeptide(L)'
;CISYKEYIDEIKGNLKEDLKRGYPDIDFRENGSVREDLQRIFAEKKERFVFVFDEWDSVFHMPFVTEDDKKSYLLFLKGLLKDKPYVALAYMTGIFPIAKYSSGSELNMFMEYTMASESKFGNVFGFSDKEVDMLYERYCENNAGKEETLNVTREG
;
A
#
# COMPACT_ATOMS: atom_id res chain seq x y z
N CYS A 1 19.07 6.30 16.74
CA CYS A 1 18.12 6.85 15.74
C CYS A 1 18.22 6.02 14.48
N ILE A 2 17.14 5.44 14.03
CA ILE A 2 17.07 4.71 12.76
C ILE A 2 17.14 5.78 11.66
N SER A 3 18.04 5.60 10.70
CA SER A 3 18.11 6.44 9.49
C SER A 3 17.22 5.83 8.40
N TYR A 4 16.86 6.65 7.39
CA TYR A 4 16.15 6.16 6.21
C TYR A 4 16.89 4.98 5.54
N LYS A 5 18.22 5.07 5.46
CA LYS A 5 19.03 4.01 4.87
C LYS A 5 18.92 2.70 5.64
N GLU A 6 19.03 2.74 6.96
CA GLU A 6 18.88 1.56 7.82
C GLU A 6 17.50 0.94 7.69
N TYR A 7 16.44 1.77 7.68
CA TYR A 7 15.07 1.33 7.51
C TYR A 7 14.84 0.59 6.17
N ILE A 8 15.32 1.15 5.07
CA ILE A 8 15.18 0.52 3.74
C ILE A 8 16.07 -0.72 3.60
N ASP A 9 17.25 -0.71 4.19
CA ASP A 9 18.15 -1.87 4.16
C ASP A 9 17.59 -3.03 4.98
N GLU A 10 16.90 -2.77 6.09
CA GLU A 10 16.17 -3.78 6.85
C GLU A 10 15.03 -4.41 6.04
N ILE A 11 14.19 -3.61 5.38
CA ILE A 11 13.14 -4.11 4.49
C ILE A 11 13.71 -5.00 3.39
N LYS A 12 14.77 -4.54 2.73
CA LYS A 12 15.43 -5.33 1.66
C LYS A 12 16.04 -6.61 2.20
N GLY A 13 16.63 -6.57 3.39
CA GLY A 13 17.21 -7.72 4.07
C GLY A 13 16.16 -8.80 4.34
N ASN A 14 15.06 -8.41 4.98
CA ASN A 14 13.95 -9.30 5.29
C ASN A 14 13.35 -9.93 4.02
N LEU A 15 13.12 -9.13 2.98
CA LEU A 15 12.64 -9.65 1.69
C LEU A 15 13.61 -10.67 1.08
N LYS A 16 14.91 -10.42 1.12
CA LYS A 16 15.90 -11.36 0.60
C LYS A 16 15.94 -12.67 1.38
N GLU A 17 15.82 -12.61 2.70
CA GLU A 17 15.74 -13.81 3.55
C GLU A 17 14.50 -14.64 3.25
N ASP A 18 13.33 -13.97 3.09
CA ASP A 18 12.08 -14.63 2.76
C ASP A 18 12.14 -15.28 1.37
N LEU A 19 12.71 -14.58 0.37
CA LEU A 19 12.89 -15.16 -0.96
C LEU A 19 13.82 -16.37 -0.94
N LYS A 20 14.94 -16.32 -0.21
CA LYS A 20 15.85 -17.46 -0.05
C LYS A 20 15.17 -18.66 0.62
N ARG A 21 14.35 -18.39 1.65
CA ARG A 21 13.60 -19.43 2.36
C ARG A 21 12.52 -20.04 1.48
N GLY A 22 11.82 -19.22 0.69
CA GLY A 22 10.77 -19.67 -0.20
C GLY A 22 11.27 -20.41 -1.44
N TYR A 23 12.51 -20.12 -1.89
CA TYR A 23 13.11 -20.66 -3.09
C TYR A 23 14.52 -21.23 -2.84
N PRO A 24 14.65 -22.28 -2.02
CA PRO A 24 15.95 -22.80 -1.60
C PRO A 24 16.77 -23.44 -2.73
N ASP A 25 16.15 -23.75 -3.83
CA ASP A 25 16.76 -24.34 -5.03
C ASP A 25 17.27 -23.30 -6.04
N ILE A 26 17.08 -22.00 -5.76
CA ILE A 26 17.60 -20.91 -6.59
C ILE A 26 18.94 -20.42 -6.02
N ASP A 27 19.94 -20.36 -6.87
CA ASP A 27 21.26 -19.82 -6.52
C ASP A 27 21.23 -18.29 -6.57
N PHE A 28 20.92 -17.65 -5.45
CA PHE A 28 20.92 -16.20 -5.31
C PHE A 28 22.33 -15.64 -5.18
N ARG A 29 22.59 -14.52 -5.86
CA ARG A 29 23.86 -13.82 -5.71
C ARG A 29 23.98 -13.24 -4.31
N GLU A 30 25.12 -13.41 -3.67
CA GLU A 30 25.37 -12.92 -2.29
C GLU A 30 25.09 -11.42 -2.15
N ASN A 31 25.60 -10.62 -3.09
CA ASN A 31 25.42 -9.16 -3.13
C ASN A 31 24.35 -8.70 -4.14
N GLY A 32 23.46 -9.59 -4.57
CA GLY A 32 22.36 -9.26 -5.47
C GLY A 32 21.34 -8.33 -4.80
N SER A 33 20.64 -7.54 -5.58
CA SER A 33 19.49 -6.74 -5.10
C SER A 33 18.23 -7.60 -5.08
N VAL A 34 17.24 -7.22 -4.24
CA VAL A 34 15.91 -7.84 -4.23
C VAL A 34 15.30 -7.94 -5.63
N ARG A 35 15.49 -6.92 -6.45
CA ARG A 35 15.01 -6.91 -7.84
C ARG A 35 15.68 -7.98 -8.71
N GLU A 36 16.98 -8.20 -8.55
CA GLU A 36 17.68 -9.25 -9.26
C GLU A 36 17.24 -10.64 -8.81
N ASP A 37 16.98 -10.80 -7.51
CA ASP A 37 16.49 -12.05 -6.94
C ASP A 37 15.08 -12.38 -7.48
N LEU A 38 14.14 -11.42 -7.49
CA LEU A 38 12.81 -11.57 -8.09
C LEU A 38 12.88 -11.88 -9.60
N GLN A 39 13.78 -11.20 -10.32
CA GLN A 39 13.99 -11.44 -11.75
C GLN A 39 14.51 -12.85 -12.01
N ARG A 40 15.38 -13.37 -11.15
CA ARG A 40 15.92 -14.72 -11.24
C ARG A 40 14.84 -15.77 -11.00
N ILE A 41 14.02 -15.61 -9.95
CA ILE A 41 12.88 -16.49 -9.71
C ILE A 41 11.96 -16.54 -10.92
N PHE A 42 11.62 -15.38 -11.48
CA PHE A 42 10.80 -15.33 -12.69
C PHE A 42 11.48 -16.02 -13.89
N ALA A 43 12.78 -15.85 -14.07
CA ALA A 43 13.50 -16.48 -15.18
C ALA A 43 13.48 -18.00 -15.08
N GLU A 44 13.64 -18.55 -13.88
CA GLU A 44 13.78 -20.00 -13.65
C GLU A 44 12.42 -20.69 -13.45
N LYS A 45 11.50 -20.07 -12.68
CA LYS A 45 10.22 -20.68 -12.29
C LYS A 45 9.02 -20.15 -13.08
N LYS A 46 9.16 -19.02 -13.78
CA LYS A 46 8.05 -18.28 -14.43
C LYS A 46 6.98 -17.78 -13.45
N GLU A 47 7.31 -17.76 -12.16
CA GLU A 47 6.42 -17.27 -11.13
C GLU A 47 6.38 -15.75 -11.10
N ARG A 48 5.19 -15.21 -10.83
CA ARG A 48 4.95 -13.78 -10.69
C ARG A 48 4.44 -13.47 -9.30
N PHE A 49 4.74 -12.29 -8.82
CA PHE A 49 4.41 -11.84 -7.48
C PHE A 49 3.25 -10.85 -7.49
N VAL A 50 2.40 -10.96 -6.48
CA VAL A 50 1.45 -9.92 -6.09
C VAL A 50 2.09 -9.12 -4.97
N PHE A 51 2.24 -7.82 -5.17
CA PHE A 51 2.77 -6.89 -4.18
C PHE A 51 1.62 -6.17 -3.50
N VAL A 52 1.56 -6.23 -2.18
CA VAL A 52 0.61 -5.49 -1.35
C VAL A 52 1.39 -4.56 -0.44
N PHE A 53 1.17 -3.26 -0.60
CA PHE A 53 1.76 -2.22 0.24
C PHE A 53 0.63 -1.56 1.03
N ASP A 54 0.56 -1.87 2.31
CA ASP A 54 -0.34 -1.17 3.21
C ASP A 54 0.36 0.08 3.73
N GLU A 55 -0.33 1.21 3.71
CA GLU A 55 0.23 2.52 4.08
C GLU A 55 1.57 2.82 3.38
N TRP A 56 1.60 2.73 2.02
CA TRP A 56 2.81 2.95 1.22
C TRP A 56 3.53 4.28 1.54
N ASP A 57 2.78 5.27 1.99
CA ASP A 57 3.23 6.62 2.33
C ASP A 57 3.64 6.79 3.79
N SER A 58 3.54 5.75 4.63
CA SER A 58 3.92 5.80 6.05
C SER A 58 5.36 6.29 6.26
N VAL A 59 6.27 5.93 5.36
CA VAL A 59 7.66 6.40 5.38
C VAL A 59 7.78 7.93 5.31
N PHE A 60 6.80 8.63 4.71
CA PHE A 60 6.82 10.09 4.57
C PHE A 60 6.53 10.84 5.88
N HIS A 61 5.98 10.14 6.86
CA HIS A 61 5.67 10.67 8.18
C HIS A 61 6.78 10.42 9.21
N MET A 62 7.81 9.69 8.83
CA MET A 62 8.92 9.38 9.74
C MET A 62 9.82 10.61 9.93
N PRO A 63 10.15 11.01 11.18
CA PRO A 63 10.85 12.25 11.48
C PRO A 63 12.29 12.29 10.97
N PHE A 64 12.87 11.16 10.62
CA PHE A 64 14.22 11.04 10.09
C PHE A 64 14.28 11.03 8.54
N VAL A 65 13.14 11.13 7.86
CA VAL A 65 13.06 11.09 6.39
C VAL A 65 13.07 12.48 5.79
N THR A 66 14.03 12.73 4.93
CA THR A 66 14.18 13.99 4.19
C THR A 66 13.42 13.97 2.86
N GLU A 67 13.28 15.12 2.19
CA GLU A 67 12.66 15.18 0.86
C GLU A 67 13.45 14.39 -0.19
N ASP A 68 14.76 14.29 -0.07
CA ASP A 68 15.57 13.46 -0.97
C ASP A 68 15.43 11.97 -0.70
N ASP A 69 15.20 11.60 0.56
CA ASP A 69 14.86 10.23 0.93
C ASP A 69 13.50 9.81 0.35
N LYS A 70 12.50 10.71 0.37
CA LYS A 70 11.20 10.47 -0.27
C LYS A 70 11.34 10.20 -1.77
N LYS A 71 12.14 11.00 -2.47
CA LYS A 71 12.44 10.77 -3.89
C LYS A 71 13.13 9.43 -4.10
N SER A 72 14.09 9.11 -3.25
CA SER A 72 14.82 7.83 -3.29
C SER A 72 13.89 6.63 -3.07
N TYR A 73 12.93 6.76 -2.17
CA TYR A 73 11.89 5.76 -1.93
C TYR A 73 10.97 5.56 -3.16
N LEU A 74 10.52 6.65 -3.78
CA LEU A 74 9.71 6.57 -5.00
C LEU A 74 10.48 5.91 -6.15
N LEU A 75 11.78 6.22 -6.29
CA LEU A 75 12.65 5.56 -7.27
C LEU A 75 12.86 4.07 -6.95
N PHE A 76 12.94 3.71 -5.68
CA PHE A 76 12.99 2.32 -5.25
C PHE A 76 11.73 1.57 -5.66
N LEU A 77 10.53 2.11 -5.35
CA LEU A 77 9.25 1.51 -5.75
C LEU A 77 9.12 1.40 -7.27
N LYS A 78 9.48 2.46 -8.00
CA LYS A 78 9.52 2.42 -9.47
C LYS A 78 10.42 1.30 -9.98
N GLY A 79 11.63 1.20 -9.46
CA GLY A 79 12.60 0.19 -9.85
C GLY A 79 12.16 -1.24 -9.53
N LEU A 80 11.37 -1.40 -8.46
CA LEU A 80 10.82 -2.68 -8.03
C LEU A 80 9.64 -3.13 -8.88
N LEU A 81 8.75 -2.22 -9.26
CA LEU A 81 7.44 -2.57 -9.79
C LEU A 81 7.25 -2.26 -11.27
N LYS A 82 7.79 -1.12 -11.76
CA LYS A 82 7.46 -0.64 -13.10
C LYS A 82 8.10 -1.49 -14.18
N ASP A 83 7.26 -1.95 -15.11
CA ASP A 83 7.68 -2.73 -16.29
C ASP A 83 8.50 -3.98 -15.94
N LYS A 84 8.15 -4.64 -14.82
CA LYS A 84 8.82 -5.86 -14.36
C LYS A 84 8.02 -7.10 -14.71
N PRO A 85 8.64 -8.09 -15.39
CA PRO A 85 7.93 -9.30 -15.81
C PRO A 85 7.50 -10.18 -14.63
N TYR A 86 8.15 -10.05 -13.48
CA TYR A 86 7.80 -10.77 -12.25
C TYR A 86 6.62 -10.15 -11.49
N VAL A 87 6.14 -8.98 -11.87
CA VAL A 87 4.96 -8.36 -11.23
C VAL A 87 3.70 -8.85 -11.91
N ALA A 88 2.84 -9.53 -11.15
CA ALA A 88 1.48 -9.88 -11.58
C ALA A 88 0.50 -8.76 -11.27
N LEU A 89 0.59 -8.20 -10.06
CA LEU A 89 -0.24 -7.11 -9.54
C LEU A 89 0.56 -6.35 -8.48
N ALA A 90 0.35 -5.05 -8.40
CA ALA A 90 0.74 -4.24 -7.26
C ALA A 90 -0.50 -3.49 -6.74
N TYR A 91 -0.80 -3.68 -5.45
CA TYR A 91 -1.88 -3.02 -4.74
C TYR A 91 -1.29 -2.18 -3.61
N MET A 92 -1.70 -0.93 -3.52
CA MET A 92 -1.19 0.01 -2.52
C MET A 92 -2.35 0.71 -1.83
N THR A 93 -2.30 0.79 -0.50
CA THR A 93 -3.15 1.67 0.29
C THR A 93 -2.31 2.81 0.87
N GLY A 94 -2.92 3.96 1.12
CA GLY A 94 -2.27 5.12 1.71
C GLY A 94 -3.21 6.30 1.81
N ILE A 95 -2.78 7.33 2.52
CA ILE A 95 -3.53 8.58 2.73
C ILE A 95 -3.23 9.56 1.60
N PHE A 96 -1.99 9.57 1.11
CA PHE A 96 -1.57 10.50 0.09
C PHE A 96 -1.79 9.98 -1.33
N PRO A 97 -2.33 10.83 -2.24
CA PRO A 97 -2.38 10.50 -3.65
C PRO A 97 -0.98 10.33 -4.24
N ILE A 98 -0.73 9.21 -4.89
CA ILE A 98 0.56 8.93 -5.54
C ILE A 98 0.92 10.02 -6.56
N ALA A 99 -0.07 10.51 -7.30
CA ALA A 99 0.10 11.55 -8.33
C ALA A 99 0.70 12.86 -7.78
N LYS A 100 0.47 13.17 -6.50
CA LYS A 100 0.99 14.41 -5.86
C LYS A 100 2.49 14.35 -5.60
N TYR A 101 3.03 13.17 -5.35
CA TYR A 101 4.43 12.97 -4.97
C TYR A 101 5.30 12.47 -6.12
N SER A 102 4.70 11.92 -7.16
CA SER A 102 5.42 11.57 -8.37
C SER A 102 5.46 12.79 -9.30
N SER A 103 6.61 13.45 -9.38
CA SER A 103 6.83 14.62 -10.24
C SER A 103 6.83 14.28 -11.74
N GLY A 104 5.91 13.44 -12.17
CA GLY A 104 5.57 13.24 -13.58
C GLY A 104 5.67 11.82 -14.13
N SER A 105 6.52 10.92 -13.67
CA SER A 105 6.62 9.61 -14.33
C SER A 105 7.02 8.43 -13.44
N GLU A 106 7.31 8.66 -12.16
CA GLU A 106 7.88 7.60 -11.33
C GLU A 106 6.87 6.47 -11.08
N LEU A 107 5.63 6.81 -10.71
CA LEU A 107 4.59 5.85 -10.36
C LEU A 107 3.29 6.01 -11.19
N ASN A 108 3.38 6.48 -12.42
CA ASN A 108 2.23 6.64 -13.33
C ASN A 108 1.61 5.32 -13.82
N MET A 109 2.10 4.19 -13.35
CA MET A 109 1.57 2.86 -13.65
C MET A 109 0.38 2.46 -12.77
N PHE A 110 0.08 3.23 -11.71
CA PHE A 110 -1.03 2.94 -10.82
C PHE A 110 -2.30 3.65 -11.28
N MET A 111 -3.42 2.93 -11.19
CA MET A 111 -4.75 3.52 -11.25
C MET A 111 -5.18 3.83 -9.82
N GLU A 112 -5.49 5.10 -9.57
CA GLU A 112 -5.83 5.58 -8.23
C GLU A 112 -7.34 5.59 -8.03
N TYR A 113 -7.78 5.10 -6.88
CA TYR A 113 -9.16 5.12 -6.44
C TYR A 113 -9.23 5.83 -5.09
N THR A 114 -10.21 6.74 -4.94
CA THR A 114 -10.42 7.46 -3.69
C THR A 114 -11.83 7.22 -3.17
N MET A 115 -12.00 7.33 -1.85
CA MET A 115 -13.33 7.24 -1.21
C MET A 115 -14.25 8.40 -1.59
N ALA A 116 -13.70 9.50 -2.09
CA ALA A 116 -14.46 10.70 -2.46
C ALA A 116 -15.03 10.68 -3.88
N SER A 117 -14.66 9.70 -4.71
CA SER A 117 -15.18 9.56 -6.06
C SER A 117 -16.19 8.42 -6.14
N GLU A 118 -17.26 8.59 -6.94
CA GLU A 118 -18.12 7.46 -7.33
C GLU A 118 -17.24 6.40 -7.97
N SER A 119 -16.81 5.46 -7.17
CA SER A 119 -15.78 4.54 -7.59
C SER A 119 -16.37 3.20 -7.96
N LYS A 120 -15.71 2.53 -8.88
CA LYS A 120 -15.96 1.14 -9.26
C LYS A 120 -16.08 0.19 -8.06
N PHE A 121 -15.55 0.58 -6.92
CA PHE A 121 -15.50 -0.20 -5.68
C PHE A 121 -16.33 0.39 -4.53
N GLY A 122 -17.20 1.38 -4.80
CA GLY A 122 -18.03 2.02 -3.77
C GLY A 122 -18.90 1.05 -2.96
N ASN A 123 -19.23 -0.12 -3.54
CA ASN A 123 -20.01 -1.15 -2.85
C ASN A 123 -19.19 -2.07 -1.94
N VAL A 124 -17.86 -1.94 -1.91
CA VAL A 124 -16.96 -2.82 -1.12
C VAL A 124 -16.18 -2.06 -0.05
N PHE A 125 -16.29 -0.73 0.00
CA PHE A 125 -15.63 0.12 0.98
C PHE A 125 -16.62 1.09 1.61
N GLY A 126 -16.57 1.21 2.94
CA GLY A 126 -17.44 2.10 3.70
C GLY A 126 -18.86 1.57 3.81
N PHE A 127 -19.80 2.49 4.04
CA PHE A 127 -21.23 2.21 4.16
C PHE A 127 -21.96 2.86 3.00
N SER A 128 -22.91 2.14 2.41
CA SER A 128 -23.88 2.71 1.48
C SER A 128 -24.91 3.55 2.25
N ASP A 129 -25.57 4.50 1.58
CA ASP A 129 -26.65 5.28 2.18
C ASP A 129 -27.71 4.41 2.84
N LYS A 130 -28.05 3.28 2.20
CA LYS A 130 -29.02 2.33 2.76
C LYS A 130 -28.55 1.67 4.04
N GLU A 131 -27.27 1.37 4.17
CA GLU A 131 -26.69 0.80 5.38
C GLU A 131 -26.62 1.85 6.49
N VAL A 132 -26.29 3.09 6.14
CA VAL A 132 -26.35 4.23 7.08
C VAL A 132 -27.77 4.44 7.59
N ASP A 133 -28.76 4.43 6.71
CA ASP A 133 -30.17 4.55 7.09
C ASP A 133 -30.60 3.44 8.07
N MET A 134 -30.25 2.19 7.78
CA MET A 134 -30.56 1.06 8.67
C MET A 134 -29.84 1.17 10.02
N LEU A 135 -28.61 1.65 10.06
CA LEU A 135 -27.89 1.87 11.31
C LEU A 135 -28.51 2.99 12.14
N TYR A 136 -28.92 4.07 11.47
CA TYR A 136 -29.58 5.19 12.11
C TYR A 136 -30.97 4.80 12.71
N GLU A 137 -31.77 4.06 11.95
CA GLU A 137 -33.07 3.53 12.45
C GLU A 137 -32.86 2.65 13.69
N ARG A 138 -31.90 1.71 13.66
CA ARG A 138 -31.54 0.88 14.82
C ARG A 138 -31.09 1.71 16.02
N TYR A 139 -30.30 2.75 15.78
CA TYR A 139 -29.86 3.64 16.84
C TYR A 139 -31.05 4.34 17.49
N CYS A 140 -31.98 4.88 16.71
CA CYS A 140 -33.17 5.53 17.18
C CYS A 140 -34.08 4.58 17.98
N GLU A 141 -34.30 3.36 17.47
CA GLU A 141 -35.11 2.34 18.16
C GLU A 141 -34.53 1.97 19.54
N ASN A 142 -33.21 1.74 19.60
CA ASN A 142 -32.52 1.33 20.83
C ASN A 142 -32.40 2.45 21.87
N ASN A 143 -32.52 3.70 21.47
CA ASN A 143 -32.41 4.88 22.33
C ASN A 143 -33.73 5.63 22.50
N ALA A 144 -34.81 5.09 21.99
CA ALA A 144 -36.15 5.65 22.20
C ALA A 144 -36.49 5.69 23.72
N GLY A 145 -36.63 6.90 24.30
CA GLY A 145 -36.95 7.12 25.72
C GLY A 145 -35.75 7.30 26.66
N LYS A 146 -34.53 7.41 26.16
CA LYS A 146 -33.34 7.81 26.95
C LYS A 146 -33.12 9.32 26.85
N GLU A 147 -33.08 10.02 28.01
CA GLU A 147 -32.90 11.49 28.07
C GLU A 147 -31.53 11.98 27.59
N GLU A 148 -30.51 11.13 27.54
CA GLU A 148 -29.18 11.42 26.98
C GLU A 148 -29.00 10.74 25.59
N THR A 149 -29.76 11.23 24.62
CA THR A 149 -29.42 10.92 23.23
C THR A 149 -28.34 11.89 22.73
N LEU A 150 -27.19 11.39 22.36
CA LEU A 150 -26.29 12.13 21.48
C LEU A 150 -27.09 12.69 20.30
N ASN A 151 -26.95 13.99 20.02
CA ASN A 151 -27.54 14.61 18.84
C ASN A 151 -26.86 14.02 17.57
N VAL A 152 -27.21 12.79 17.26
CA VAL A 152 -26.74 12.12 16.04
C VAL A 152 -27.73 12.46 14.95
N THR A 153 -27.30 13.21 13.98
CA THR A 153 -28.03 13.44 12.74
C THR A 153 -27.51 12.50 11.65
N ARG A 154 -28.33 12.29 10.61
CA ARG A 154 -27.93 11.47 9.44
C ARG A 154 -26.67 11.99 8.74
N GLU A 155 -26.33 13.26 8.93
CA GLU A 155 -25.26 13.97 8.22
C GLU A 155 -23.99 14.19 9.09
N GLY A 156 -23.93 13.71 10.32
CA GLY A 156 -22.78 13.98 11.19
C GLY A 156 -22.48 12.95 12.23
#